data_0df14fabf4f479684cb9424bd08d5afc
#
_entry.id   0df14fabf4f479684cb9424bd08d5afc
#
_cell.length_a   1.000
_cell.length_b   1.000
_cell.length_c   1.000
_cell.angle_alpha   90.00
_cell.angle_beta   90.00
_cell.angle_gamma   90.00
#
_symmetry.space_group_name_H-M   'P 1'
#
loop_
_entity.id
_entity.type
_entity.pdbx_description
1 polymer ?
#
loop_
_entity_poly.entity_id
_entity_poly.type
_entity_poly.pdbx_seq_one_letter_code
_entity_poly.pdbx_strand_id
1 'polypeptide(L)'
;MAVLKGTLDLLVLKTLSWGPRHAFEITSWLEDRSGGRLECDDSALIQALHRMEAKGLNAAEWGVTENDRQARYYRMTPSGLAWLRGQGDELARDIAAIGAVLALKTGK
;
A
#
# COMPACT_ATOMS: atom_id res chain seq x y z
N MET A 1 4.96 -18.62 -8.54
CA MET A 1 4.07 -17.81 -7.72
C MET A 1 4.58 -16.39 -7.62
N ALA A 2 3.73 -15.42 -7.82
CA ALA A 2 4.14 -14.02 -7.89
C ALA A 2 3.65 -13.23 -6.67
N VAL A 3 3.66 -13.85 -5.50
CA VAL A 3 3.07 -13.26 -4.30
C VAL A 3 3.74 -11.95 -3.90
N LEU A 4 5.05 -11.83 -4.12
CA LEU A 4 5.76 -10.61 -3.76
C LEU A 4 5.66 -9.53 -4.84
N LYS A 5 5.27 -9.91 -6.04
CA LYS A 5 5.15 -8.96 -7.14
C LYS A 5 3.87 -8.17 -6.97
N GLY A 6 3.98 -6.86 -6.93
CA GLY A 6 2.83 -5.98 -6.75
C GLY A 6 2.37 -5.85 -5.30
N THR A 7 3.00 -6.56 -4.38
CA THR A 7 2.63 -6.48 -2.97
C THR A 7 2.80 -5.07 -2.42
N LEU A 8 3.87 -4.39 -2.82
CA LEU A 8 4.09 -3.02 -2.38
C LEU A 8 2.94 -2.11 -2.81
N ASP A 9 2.49 -2.25 -4.05
CA ASP A 9 1.38 -1.43 -4.56
C ASP A 9 0.12 -1.64 -3.72
N LEU A 10 -0.18 -2.90 -3.36
CA LEU A 10 -1.31 -3.20 -2.50
C LEU A 10 -1.19 -2.53 -1.14
N LEU A 11 -0.02 -2.63 -0.53
CA LEU A 11 0.21 -2.08 0.79
C LEU A 11 0.13 -0.56 0.78
N VAL A 12 0.72 0.07 -0.23
CA VAL A 12 0.67 1.51 -0.38
C VAL A 12 -0.77 1.97 -0.58
N LEU A 13 -1.50 1.29 -1.46
CA LEU A 13 -2.89 1.67 -1.72
C LEU A 13 -3.76 1.49 -0.48
N LYS A 14 -3.49 0.45 0.30
CA LYS A 14 -4.23 0.20 1.54
C LYS A 14 -4.12 1.37 2.51
N THR A 15 -2.98 2.04 2.56
CA THR A 15 -2.82 3.18 3.47
C THR A 15 -3.77 4.33 3.13
N LEU A 16 -4.26 4.37 1.90
CA LEU A 16 -5.15 5.42 1.44
C LEU A 16 -6.62 5.11 1.72
N SER A 17 -6.91 3.98 2.35
CA SER A 17 -8.28 3.57 2.67
C SER A 17 -8.97 4.53 3.63
N TRP A 18 -8.21 5.22 4.45
CA TRP A 18 -8.76 6.09 5.49
C TRP A 18 -8.66 7.57 5.16
N GLY A 19 -8.25 7.89 3.95
CA GLY A 19 -8.21 9.27 3.49
C GLY A 19 -6.91 9.61 2.79
N PRO A 20 -6.80 10.82 2.27
CA PRO A 20 -5.60 11.24 1.55
C PRO A 20 -4.37 11.28 2.46
N ARG A 21 -3.22 10.94 1.89
CA ARG A 21 -1.94 10.96 2.62
C ARG A 21 -0.83 11.39 1.68
N HIS A 22 0.17 12.07 2.23
CA HIS A 22 1.39 12.32 1.47
C HIS A 22 2.39 11.20 1.74
N ALA A 23 3.49 11.18 0.96
CA ALA A 23 4.42 10.05 0.96
C ALA A 23 4.97 9.72 2.34
N PHE A 24 5.34 10.73 3.12
CA PHE A 24 5.89 10.50 4.45
C PHE A 24 4.87 9.79 5.37
N GLU A 25 3.62 10.19 5.29
CA GLU A 25 2.56 9.55 6.07
C GLU A 25 2.36 8.10 5.66
N ILE A 26 2.50 7.81 4.36
CA ILE A 26 2.35 6.45 3.86
C ILE A 26 3.45 5.55 4.43
N THR A 27 4.71 5.99 4.36
CA THR A 27 5.81 5.19 4.89
C THR A 27 5.70 5.01 6.40
N SER A 28 5.34 6.06 7.11
CA SER A 28 5.18 5.99 8.56
C SER A 28 4.08 4.98 8.95
N TRP A 29 2.98 5.02 8.24
CA TRP A 29 1.87 4.10 8.49
C TRP A 29 2.28 2.64 8.28
N LEU A 30 3.01 2.38 7.18
CA LEU A 30 3.46 1.02 6.87
C LEU A 30 4.45 0.50 7.91
N GLU A 31 5.40 1.33 8.32
CA GLU A 31 6.36 0.94 9.34
C GLU A 31 5.68 0.65 10.66
N ASP A 32 4.77 1.52 11.04
CA ASP A 32 4.04 1.40 12.30
C ASP A 32 3.19 0.12 12.34
N ARG A 33 2.41 -0.10 11.29
CA ARG A 33 1.52 -1.26 11.23
C ARG A 33 2.25 -2.58 11.15
N SER A 34 3.43 -2.59 10.56
CA SER A 34 4.22 -3.82 10.42
C SER A 34 5.16 -4.05 11.59
N GLY A 35 5.14 -3.19 12.60
CA GLY A 35 6.09 -3.28 13.71
C GLY A 35 7.51 -3.08 13.27
N GLY A 36 7.73 -2.27 12.24
CA GLY A 36 9.05 -1.98 11.71
C GLY A 36 9.59 -3.00 10.72
N ARG A 37 8.81 -4.04 10.42
CA ARG A 37 9.28 -5.10 9.49
C ARG A 37 9.27 -4.66 8.04
N LEU A 38 8.37 -3.75 7.68
CA LEU A 38 8.27 -3.27 6.32
C LEU A 38 8.91 -1.90 6.23
N GLU A 39 10.08 -1.86 5.63
CA GLU A 39 10.74 -0.61 5.31
C GLU A 39 10.56 -0.34 3.83
N CYS A 40 10.10 0.85 3.52
CA CYS A 40 9.81 1.21 2.15
C CYS A 40 10.77 2.32 1.73
N ASP A 41 11.58 2.03 0.73
CA ASP A 41 12.45 3.02 0.14
C ASP A 41 11.62 4.13 -0.52
N ASP A 42 11.98 5.38 -0.30
CA ASP A 42 11.23 6.52 -0.84
C ASP A 42 11.08 6.44 -2.35
N SER A 43 12.15 6.03 -3.04
CA SER A 43 12.12 5.91 -4.48
C SER A 43 11.12 4.84 -4.93
N ALA A 44 11.14 3.69 -4.27
CA ALA A 44 10.20 2.61 -4.59
C ALA A 44 8.76 3.03 -4.32
N LEU A 45 8.54 3.77 -3.23
CA LEU A 45 7.21 4.28 -2.89
C LEU A 45 6.69 5.22 -3.96
N ILE A 46 7.50 6.20 -4.36
CA ILE A 46 7.10 7.18 -5.37
C ILE A 46 6.81 6.49 -6.69
N GLN A 47 7.64 5.51 -7.08
CA GLN A 47 7.40 4.76 -8.31
C GLN A 47 6.10 3.97 -8.24
N ALA A 48 5.79 3.37 -7.10
CA ALA A 48 4.54 2.65 -6.92
C ALA A 48 3.34 3.58 -7.05
N LEU A 49 3.42 4.76 -6.43
CA LEU A 49 2.35 5.75 -6.51
C LEU A 49 2.14 6.22 -7.94
N HIS A 50 3.23 6.45 -8.68
CA HIS A 50 3.12 6.87 -10.08
C HIS A 50 2.55 5.78 -10.96
N ARG A 51 2.96 4.53 -10.76
CA ARG A 51 2.40 3.40 -11.52
C ARG A 51 0.89 3.30 -11.32
N MET A 52 0.46 3.41 -10.08
CA MET A 52 -0.95 3.29 -9.76
C MET A 52 -1.76 4.48 -10.24
N GLU A 53 -1.15 5.67 -10.18
CA GLU A 53 -1.80 6.88 -10.71
C GLU A 53 -2.04 6.74 -12.23
N ALA A 54 -1.04 6.22 -12.94
CA ALA A 54 -1.17 5.99 -14.38
C ALA A 54 -2.27 4.99 -14.71
N LYS A 55 -2.56 4.07 -13.80
CA LYS A 55 -3.64 3.09 -13.97
C LYS A 55 -4.99 3.58 -13.45
N GLY A 56 -5.03 4.80 -12.91
CA GLY A 56 -6.26 5.35 -12.36
C GLY A 56 -6.65 4.78 -11.00
N LEU A 57 -5.73 4.16 -10.28
CA LEU A 57 -6.02 3.57 -8.99
C LEU A 57 -5.90 4.56 -7.84
N ASN A 58 -5.11 5.60 -8.03
CA ASN A 58 -5.07 6.73 -7.12
C ASN A 58 -5.05 8.02 -7.91
N ALA A 59 -5.31 9.12 -7.22
CA ALA A 59 -5.22 10.46 -7.77
C ALA A 59 -4.43 11.31 -6.79
N ALA A 60 -3.76 12.33 -7.30
CA ALA A 60 -2.91 13.16 -6.46
C ALA A 60 -3.23 14.63 -6.67
N GLU A 61 -3.04 15.41 -5.60
CA GLU A 61 -3.19 16.85 -5.67
C GLU A 61 -2.26 17.50 -4.66
N TRP A 62 -1.88 18.74 -4.92
CA TRP A 62 -1.01 19.47 -4.03
C TRP A 62 -1.79 19.98 -2.82
N GLY A 63 -1.15 19.91 -1.67
CA GLY A 63 -1.71 20.41 -0.43
C GLY A 63 -0.61 20.98 0.45
N VAL A 64 -0.97 21.37 1.65
CA VAL A 64 -0.03 21.96 2.60
C VAL A 64 -0.01 21.09 3.86
N THR A 65 1.19 20.72 4.28
CA THR A 65 1.37 19.91 5.49
C THR A 65 1.26 20.77 6.74
N GLU A 66 1.25 20.12 7.90
CA GLU A 66 1.24 20.81 9.20
C GLU A 66 2.43 21.74 9.37
N ASN A 67 3.53 21.44 8.69
CA ASN A 67 4.74 22.27 8.77
C ASN A 67 4.77 23.35 7.70
N ASP A 68 3.62 23.66 7.12
CA ASP A 68 3.49 24.71 6.13
C ASP A 68 4.29 24.45 4.86
N ARG A 69 4.50 23.19 4.51
CA ARG A 69 5.21 22.79 3.31
C ARG A 69 4.26 22.20 2.29
N GLN A 70 4.54 22.46 1.02
CA GLN A 70 3.78 21.85 -0.04
C GLN A 70 4.10 20.37 -0.14
N ALA A 71 3.07 19.56 -0.29
CA ALA A 71 3.23 18.13 -0.47
C ALA A 71 2.16 17.62 -1.41
N ARG A 72 2.48 16.55 -2.11
CA ARG A 72 1.52 15.90 -2.97
C ARG A 72 0.74 14.89 -2.14
N TYR A 73 -0.57 15.07 -2.09
CA TYR A 73 -1.46 14.17 -1.37
C TYR A 73 -2.09 13.19 -2.34
N TYR A 74 -2.07 11.92 -1.97
CA TYR A 74 -2.62 10.84 -2.79
C TYR A 74 -3.88 10.32 -2.14
N ARG A 75 -4.88 10.03 -2.96
CA ARG A 75 -6.14 9.45 -2.49
C ARG A 75 -6.52 8.29 -3.39
N MET A 76 -7.21 7.32 -2.81
CA MET A 76 -7.66 6.16 -3.56
C MET A 76 -8.89 6.52 -4.38
N THR A 77 -8.92 6.04 -5.62
CA THR A 77 -10.09 6.20 -6.48
C THR A 77 -11.05 5.02 -6.28
N PRO A 78 -12.30 5.11 -6.77
CA PRO A 78 -13.18 3.94 -6.76
C PRO A 78 -12.60 2.74 -7.48
N SER A 79 -11.90 2.96 -8.60
CA SER A 79 -11.18 1.90 -9.30
C SER A 79 -10.09 1.29 -8.43
N GLY A 80 -9.39 2.14 -7.67
CA GLY A 80 -8.37 1.66 -6.74
C GLY A 80 -8.94 0.79 -5.65
N LEU A 81 -10.10 1.17 -5.12
CA LEU A 81 -10.75 0.39 -4.08
C LEU A 81 -11.15 -1.01 -4.61
N ALA A 82 -11.73 -1.05 -5.80
CA ALA A 82 -12.11 -2.33 -6.41
C ALA A 82 -10.89 -3.22 -6.65
N TRP A 83 -9.82 -2.62 -7.17
CA TRP A 83 -8.57 -3.35 -7.41
C TRP A 83 -7.97 -3.87 -6.10
N LEU A 84 -7.96 -3.02 -5.07
CA LEU A 84 -7.43 -3.38 -3.76
C LEU A 84 -8.17 -4.59 -3.18
N ARG A 85 -9.50 -4.59 -3.26
CA ARG A 85 -10.31 -5.69 -2.74
C ARG A 85 -10.00 -7.00 -3.46
N GLY A 86 -9.95 -6.96 -4.78
CA GLY A 86 -9.68 -8.18 -5.56
C GLY A 86 -8.29 -8.71 -5.34
N GLN A 87 -7.30 -7.83 -5.42
CA GLN A 87 -5.90 -8.24 -5.27
C GLN A 87 -5.58 -8.61 -3.83
N GLY A 88 -6.21 -7.94 -2.87
CA GLY A 88 -6.04 -8.27 -1.46
C GLY A 88 -6.55 -9.67 -1.14
N ASP A 89 -7.69 -10.05 -1.70
CA ASP A 89 -8.24 -11.39 -1.51
C ASP A 89 -7.32 -12.44 -2.13
N GLU A 90 -6.77 -12.16 -3.32
CA GLU A 90 -5.80 -13.05 -3.96
C GLU A 90 -4.57 -13.25 -3.09
N LEU A 91 -4.02 -12.14 -2.58
CA LEU A 91 -2.84 -12.20 -1.72
C LEU A 91 -3.13 -12.98 -0.44
N ALA A 92 -4.29 -12.79 0.15
CA ALA A 92 -4.67 -13.53 1.34
C ALA A 92 -4.68 -15.04 1.09
N ARG A 93 -5.17 -15.46 -0.07
CA ARG A 93 -5.15 -16.88 -0.46
C ARG A 93 -3.72 -17.38 -0.64
N ASP A 94 -2.86 -16.57 -1.24
CA ASP A 94 -1.45 -16.93 -1.42
C ASP A 94 -0.74 -17.07 -0.09
N ILE A 95 -1.00 -16.15 0.84
CA ILE A 95 -0.41 -16.20 2.18
C ILE A 95 -0.85 -17.48 2.90
N ALA A 96 -2.13 -17.82 2.81
CA ALA A 96 -2.66 -19.02 3.43
C ALA A 96 -2.00 -20.28 2.83
N ALA A 97 -1.82 -20.30 1.51
CA ALA A 97 -1.19 -21.43 0.84
C ALA A 97 0.26 -21.58 1.26
N ILE A 98 0.99 -20.48 1.34
CA ILE A 98 2.38 -20.51 1.77
C ILE A 98 2.48 -21.00 3.22
N GLY A 99 1.58 -20.50 4.08
CA GLY A 99 1.54 -20.93 5.46
C GLY A 99 1.29 -22.41 5.60
N ALA A 100 0.40 -22.96 4.77
CA ALA A 100 0.09 -24.38 4.79
C ALA A 100 1.31 -25.22 4.38
N VAL A 101 2.04 -24.78 3.34
CA VAL A 101 3.24 -25.47 2.90
C VAL A 101 4.31 -25.47 3.97
N LEU A 102 4.50 -24.33 4.63
CA LEU A 102 5.49 -24.19 5.69
C LEU A 102 5.00 -24.77 7.02
N ALA A 103 3.74 -25.15 7.10
CA ALA A 103 3.11 -25.67 8.31
C ALA A 103 3.23 -24.68 9.47
N LEU A 104 3.03 -23.41 9.20
CA LEU A 104 3.08 -22.38 10.22
C LEU A 104 1.86 -22.48 11.14
N LYS A 105 2.07 -22.28 12.43
CA LYS A 105 0.98 -22.23 13.38
C LYS A 105 0.38 -20.84 13.41
N THR A 106 -0.94 -20.78 13.32
CA THR A 106 -1.65 -19.50 13.23
C THR A 106 -2.70 -19.38 14.33
N GLY A 107 -2.25 -19.27 15.53
CA GLY A 107 -3.17 -19.01 16.64
C GLY A 107 -3.93 -20.22 17.14
N LYS A 108 -3.36 -21.37 16.97
CA LYS A 108 -3.98 -22.57 17.52
C LYS A 108 -3.12 -23.19 18.57
#